data_5fc88cdefaceed09dd5e286d0319902c
#
_entry.id   5fc88cdefaceed09dd5e286d0319902c
#
_cell.length_a   1.000
_cell.length_b   1.000
_cell.length_c   1.000
_cell.angle_alpha   90.00
_cell.angle_beta   90.00
_cell.angle_gamma   90.00
#
_symmetry.space_group_name_H-M   'P 1'
#
loop_
_entity.id
_entity.type
_entity.pdbx_description
1 polymer ?
#
loop_
_entity_poly.entity_id
_entity_poly.type
_entity_poly.pdbx_seq_one_letter_code
_entity_poly.pdbx_strand_id
1 'polypeptide(L)'
;MEGKEKSASLVRYEIMSNELLELYKRKNADYGDSITNSLNLYKIAFPSYLLRIKEKIERCLVLQEHEAQVQDERVLDTLKDIANYAIILAAWLDNAPCPYICKERKECDEK
;
A
#
# COMPACT_ATOMS: atom_id res chain seq x y z
N MET A 1 -9.07 -25.19 -18.92
CA MET A 1 -9.30 -24.97 -19.21
C MET A 1 -9.22 -24.45 -19.66
N GLU A 2 -8.83 -24.40 -19.71
CA GLU A 2 -8.66 -24.13 -20.19
C GLU A 2 -9.32 -23.55 -20.92
N GLY A 3 -9.27 -23.34 -21.26
CA GLY A 3 -9.95 -22.67 -22.28
C GLY A 3 -10.81 -21.52 -21.97
N LYS A 4 -10.96 -21.19 -20.78
CA LYS A 4 -11.77 -20.06 -20.39
C LYS A 4 -11.01 -18.77 -20.57
N GLU A 5 -11.68 -17.80 -21.15
CA GLU A 5 -11.11 -16.50 -21.29
C GLU A 5 -11.20 -15.75 -19.98
N LYS A 6 -10.20 -14.92 -19.73
CA LYS A 6 -10.22 -14.09 -18.54
C LYS A 6 -11.25 -12.99 -18.69
N SER A 7 -11.90 -12.64 -17.61
CA SER A 7 -12.82 -11.52 -17.63
C SER A 7 -12.05 -10.22 -17.87
N ALA A 8 -12.77 -9.22 -18.36
CA ALA A 8 -12.16 -7.91 -18.57
C ALA A 8 -11.63 -7.33 -17.25
N SER A 9 -12.36 -7.57 -16.17
CA SER A 9 -11.92 -7.11 -14.86
C SER A 9 -10.61 -7.73 -14.46
N LEU A 10 -10.47 -9.02 -14.70
CA LEU A 10 -9.24 -9.71 -14.33
C LEU A 10 -8.07 -9.17 -15.13
N VAL A 11 -8.28 -8.96 -16.43
CA VAL A 11 -7.20 -8.45 -17.27
C VAL A 11 -6.75 -7.08 -16.78
N ARG A 12 -7.70 -6.22 -16.47
CA ARG A 12 -7.34 -4.88 -15.99
C ARG A 12 -6.64 -4.95 -14.64
N TYR A 13 -7.06 -5.87 -13.78
CA TYR A 13 -6.40 -6.06 -12.50
C TYR A 13 -4.94 -6.47 -12.70
N GLU A 14 -4.71 -7.41 -13.61
CA GLU A 14 -3.36 -7.88 -13.87
C GLU A 14 -2.48 -6.76 -14.41
N ILE A 15 -3.01 -5.97 -15.33
CA ILE A 15 -2.25 -4.87 -15.89
C ILE A 15 -1.89 -3.87 -14.78
N MET A 16 -2.85 -3.52 -13.96
CA MET A 16 -2.59 -2.54 -12.91
C MET A 16 -1.60 -3.08 -11.88
N SER A 17 -1.73 -4.34 -11.49
CA SER A 17 -0.81 -4.88 -10.50
C SER A 17 0.60 -4.91 -11.04
N ASN A 18 0.77 -5.16 -12.34
CA ASN A 18 2.09 -5.11 -12.95
C ASN A 18 2.65 -3.69 -12.97
N GLU A 19 1.80 -2.71 -13.25
CA GLU A 19 2.24 -1.32 -13.21
C GLU A 19 2.69 -0.93 -11.81
N LEU A 20 1.95 -1.38 -10.79
CA LEU A 20 2.30 -1.08 -9.43
C LEU A 20 3.63 -1.71 -9.04
N LEU A 21 3.85 -2.92 -9.49
CA LEU A 21 5.11 -3.60 -9.21
C LEU A 21 6.28 -2.85 -9.84
N GLU A 22 6.13 -2.42 -11.09
CA GLU A 22 7.20 -1.69 -11.74
C GLU A 22 7.45 -0.34 -11.08
N LEU A 23 6.40 0.32 -10.67
CA LEU A 23 6.55 1.58 -9.95
C LEU A 23 7.29 1.37 -8.62
N TYR A 24 6.94 0.32 -7.90
CA TYR A 24 7.60 0.00 -6.66
C TYR A 24 9.10 -0.26 -6.88
N LYS A 25 9.42 -1.02 -7.92
CA LYS A 25 10.82 -1.32 -8.22
C LYS A 25 11.62 -0.06 -8.48
N ARG A 26 11.05 0.86 -9.25
CA ARG A 26 11.75 2.10 -9.55
C ARG A 26 11.98 2.96 -8.32
N LYS A 27 10.93 3.09 -7.49
CA LYS A 27 11.06 3.89 -6.29
C LYS A 27 12.02 3.26 -5.30
N ASN A 28 11.99 1.94 -5.21
CA ASN A 28 12.86 1.24 -4.28
C ASN A 28 14.32 1.32 -4.69
N ALA A 29 14.58 1.37 -6.00
CA ALA A 29 15.94 1.53 -6.47
C ALA A 29 16.52 2.87 -6.04
N ASP A 30 15.67 3.89 -5.97
CA ASP A 30 16.13 5.23 -5.60
C ASP A 30 16.21 5.41 -4.08
N TYR A 31 15.27 4.84 -3.35
CA TYR A 31 15.11 5.15 -1.93
C TYR A 31 15.42 3.99 -1.00
N GLY A 32 15.74 2.82 -1.56
CA GLY A 32 15.95 1.63 -0.75
C GLY A 32 14.64 1.16 -0.16
N ASP A 33 14.71 0.31 0.82
CA ASP A 33 13.54 -0.25 1.46
C ASP A 33 13.14 0.60 2.66
N SER A 34 12.99 1.90 2.45
CA SER A 34 12.84 2.81 3.58
C SER A 34 11.62 2.49 4.45
N ILE A 35 10.49 2.14 3.81
CA ILE A 35 9.30 1.83 4.59
C ILE A 35 9.52 0.56 5.40
N THR A 36 9.99 -0.49 4.76
CA THR A 36 10.24 -1.75 5.45
C THR A 36 11.26 -1.57 6.55
N ASN A 37 12.31 -0.79 6.29
CA ASN A 37 13.33 -0.54 7.30
C ASN A 37 12.75 0.20 8.50
N SER A 38 11.90 1.19 8.25
CA SER A 38 11.24 1.90 9.34
C SER A 38 10.35 0.98 10.16
N LEU A 39 9.61 0.11 9.48
CA LEU A 39 8.73 -0.83 10.16
C LEU A 39 9.54 -1.81 11.02
N ASN A 40 10.71 -2.22 10.54
CA ASN A 40 11.54 -3.14 11.30
C ASN A 40 12.16 -2.49 12.54
N LEU A 41 12.39 -1.19 12.46
CA LEU A 41 13.03 -0.49 13.56
C LEU A 41 12.04 0.00 14.61
N TYR A 42 10.85 0.42 14.18
CA TYR A 42 9.92 1.09 15.07
C TYR A 42 8.52 0.53 14.86
N LYS A 43 7.99 -0.10 15.88
CA LYS A 43 6.61 -0.60 15.80
C LYS A 43 5.63 0.52 15.55
N ILE A 44 5.93 1.71 16.06
CA ILE A 44 5.03 2.86 15.88
C ILE A 44 4.91 3.25 14.41
N ALA A 45 5.85 2.80 13.57
CA ALA A 45 5.79 3.15 12.16
C ALA A 45 4.58 2.52 11.46
N PHE A 46 4.15 1.35 11.91
CA PHE A 46 3.04 0.67 11.26
C PHE A 46 1.76 1.53 11.32
N PRO A 47 1.28 1.95 12.49
CA PRO A 47 0.11 2.83 12.51
C PRO A 47 0.35 4.17 11.83
N SER A 48 1.59 4.65 11.80
CA SER A 48 1.88 5.89 11.10
C SER A 48 1.63 5.76 9.60
N TYR A 49 1.99 4.63 9.02
CA TYR A 49 1.73 4.42 7.59
C TYR A 49 0.26 4.19 7.33
N LEU A 50 -0.45 3.55 8.25
CA LEU A 50 -1.91 3.43 8.11
C LEU A 50 -2.55 4.81 8.11
N LEU A 51 -2.05 5.71 8.93
CA LEU A 51 -2.57 7.06 8.97
C LEU A 51 -2.32 7.78 7.64
N ARG A 52 -1.17 7.54 7.02
CA ARG A 52 -0.90 8.11 5.71
C ARG A 52 -1.89 7.62 4.67
N ILE A 53 -2.23 6.33 4.74
CA ILE A 53 -3.24 5.80 3.83
C ILE A 53 -4.58 6.49 4.05
N LYS A 54 -4.95 6.70 5.32
CA LYS A 54 -6.18 7.39 5.63
C LYS A 54 -6.20 8.79 5.03
N GLU A 55 -5.11 9.51 5.15
CA GLU A 55 -5.03 10.86 4.62
C GLU A 55 -5.17 10.87 3.10
N LYS A 56 -4.59 9.87 2.45
CA LYS A 56 -4.71 9.78 1.00
C LYS A 56 -6.12 9.44 0.57
N ILE A 57 -6.82 8.63 1.35
CA ILE A 57 -8.22 8.34 1.07
C ILE A 57 -9.05 9.62 1.20
N GLU A 58 -8.79 10.41 2.21
CA GLU A 58 -9.50 11.68 2.39
C GLU A 58 -9.24 12.61 1.21
N ARG A 59 -8.01 12.63 0.72
CA ARG A 59 -7.69 13.41 -0.46
C ARG A 59 -8.51 12.97 -1.67
N CYS A 60 -8.67 11.67 -1.84
CA CYS A 60 -9.48 11.15 -2.94
C CYS A 60 -10.93 11.61 -2.84
N LEU A 61 -11.47 11.61 -1.63
CA LEU A 61 -12.85 12.06 -1.43
C LEU A 61 -13.03 13.51 -1.82
N VAL A 62 -12.06 14.34 -1.47
CA VAL A 62 -12.12 15.76 -1.82
C VAL A 62 -11.97 15.96 -3.32
N LEU A 63 -11.02 15.26 -3.94
CA LEU A 63 -10.74 15.45 -5.35
C LEU A 63 -11.89 15.07 -6.25
N GLN A 64 -12.70 14.10 -5.85
CA GLN A 64 -13.80 13.73 -6.72
C GLN A 64 -15.00 14.67 -6.57
N GLU A 65 -15.01 15.51 -5.53
CA GLU A 65 -16.07 16.49 -5.35
C GLU A 65 -15.77 17.81 -6.04
N HIS A 66 -14.51 18.07 -6.31
CA HIS A 66 -14.06 19.34 -6.87
C HIS A 66 -13.08 19.07 -7.97
N GLU A 67 -12.98 20.02 -8.90
CA GLU A 67 -11.87 19.97 -9.82
C GLU A 67 -10.60 20.28 -9.03
N ALA A 68 -9.57 19.53 -9.30
CA ALA A 68 -8.31 19.74 -8.61
C ALA A 68 -7.73 21.08 -8.98
N GLN A 69 -7.29 21.83 -7.98
CA GLN A 69 -6.60 23.09 -8.22
C GLN A 69 -5.21 22.84 -8.77
N VAL A 70 -4.60 21.73 -8.37
CA VAL A 70 -3.30 21.31 -8.88
C VAL A 70 -3.55 20.32 -9.98
N GLN A 71 -3.20 20.67 -11.20
CA GLN A 71 -3.60 19.89 -12.36
C GLN A 71 -2.98 18.50 -12.40
N ASP A 72 -1.82 18.33 -11.77
CA ASP A 72 -1.17 17.02 -11.77
C ASP A 72 -1.74 16.09 -10.72
N GLU A 73 -2.60 16.58 -9.88
CA GLU A 73 -3.16 15.79 -8.81
C GLU A 73 -4.35 15.00 -9.33
N ARG A 74 -4.25 13.69 -9.33
CA ARG A 74 -5.31 12.84 -9.86
C ARG A 74 -5.63 11.75 -8.86
N VAL A 75 -6.94 11.40 -8.81
CA VAL A 75 -7.39 10.33 -7.94
C VAL A 75 -6.68 9.03 -8.28
N LEU A 76 -6.47 8.77 -9.56
CA LEU A 76 -5.79 7.54 -9.98
C LEU A 76 -4.41 7.43 -9.37
N ASP A 77 -3.63 8.51 -9.41
CA ASP A 77 -2.28 8.47 -8.86
C ASP A 77 -2.28 8.25 -7.36
N THR A 78 -3.23 8.86 -6.67
CA THR A 78 -3.34 8.68 -5.23
C THR A 78 -3.74 7.24 -4.89
N LEU A 79 -4.65 6.66 -5.68
CA LEU A 79 -5.03 5.27 -5.45
C LEU A 79 -3.87 4.32 -5.67
N LYS A 80 -3.01 4.60 -6.64
CA LYS A 80 -1.82 3.79 -6.84
C LYS A 80 -0.90 3.85 -5.64
N ASP A 81 -0.74 5.04 -5.06
CA ASP A 81 0.06 5.18 -3.84
C ASP A 81 -0.54 4.38 -2.70
N ILE A 82 -1.85 4.46 -2.52
CA ILE A 82 -2.53 3.71 -1.47
C ILE A 82 -2.30 2.22 -1.66
N ALA A 83 -2.44 1.75 -2.89
CA ALA A 83 -2.27 0.33 -3.18
C ALA A 83 -0.86 -0.14 -2.85
N ASN A 84 0.15 0.63 -3.24
CA ASN A 84 1.51 0.24 -2.95
C ASN A 84 1.82 0.25 -1.46
N TYR A 85 1.33 1.26 -0.74
CA TYR A 85 1.48 1.24 0.72
C TYR A 85 0.83 0.00 1.31
N ALA A 86 -0.39 -0.32 0.85
CA ALA A 86 -1.09 -1.47 1.39
C ALA A 86 -0.35 -2.76 1.13
N ILE A 87 0.20 -2.93 -0.07
CA ILE A 87 0.95 -4.12 -0.40
C ILE A 87 2.20 -4.24 0.46
N ILE A 88 2.93 -3.15 0.61
CA ILE A 88 4.16 -3.16 1.41
C ILE A 88 3.84 -3.52 2.86
N LEU A 89 2.80 -2.90 3.41
CA LEU A 89 2.44 -3.16 4.80
C LEU A 89 1.95 -4.60 4.98
N ALA A 90 1.17 -5.09 4.02
CA ALA A 90 0.67 -6.45 4.10
C ALA A 90 1.81 -7.46 4.03
N ALA A 91 2.75 -7.22 3.13
CA ALA A 91 3.89 -8.12 2.99
C ALA A 91 4.74 -8.12 4.26
N TRP A 92 4.94 -6.94 4.84
CA TRP A 92 5.70 -6.86 6.08
C TRP A 92 4.98 -7.57 7.22
N LEU A 93 3.67 -7.33 7.32
CA LEU A 93 2.87 -7.91 8.39
C LEU A 93 2.86 -9.43 8.32
N ASP A 94 2.81 -9.97 7.12
CA ASP A 94 2.79 -11.41 6.92
C ASP A 94 4.03 -12.09 7.49
N ASN A 95 5.14 -11.36 7.54
CA ASN A 95 6.41 -11.90 8.01
C ASN A 95 6.84 -11.38 9.37
N ALA A 96 6.15 -10.39 9.88
CA ALA A 96 6.56 -9.77 11.12
C ALA A 96 6.12 -10.60 12.33
N PRO A 97 6.89 -10.57 13.39
CA PRO A 97 6.47 -11.27 14.60
C PRO A 97 5.22 -10.64 15.22
N CYS A 98 5.17 -9.32 15.30
CA CYS A 98 4.01 -8.65 15.85
C CYS A 98 4.05 -7.18 15.48
N PRO A 99 3.03 -6.68 14.76
CA PRO A 99 3.01 -5.28 14.37
C PRO A 99 2.42 -4.37 15.43
N TYR A 100 1.84 -4.95 16.46
CA TYR A 100 1.12 -4.17 17.46
C TYR A 100 2.01 -3.91 18.66
N ILE A 101 1.64 -2.89 19.42
CA ILE A 101 2.23 -2.67 20.70
C ILE A 101 1.50 -3.59 21.65
N CYS A 102 2.09 -4.72 21.97
CA CYS A 102 1.43 -5.73 22.77
C CYS A 102 1.80 -5.58 24.22
N LYS A 103 0.78 -5.59 25.07
CA LYS A 103 1.03 -5.63 26.50
C LYS A 103 1.36 -7.03 26.96
N GLU A 104 0.78 -8.01 26.30
CA GLU A 104 1.04 -9.41 26.58
C GLU A 104 1.67 -10.01 25.38
N ARG A 105 2.87 -10.50 25.61
CA ARG A 105 3.64 -11.07 24.55
C ARG A 105 3.03 -12.28 23.92
N LYS A 106 2.29 -12.99 24.73
CA LYS A 106 1.66 -14.21 24.30
C LYS A 106 0.74 -14.01 23.12
N GLU A 107 0.02 -12.90 23.10
CA GLU A 107 -0.88 -12.62 21.99
C GLU A 107 -0.15 -12.45 20.69
N CYS A 108 1.02 -11.88 20.75
CA CYS A 108 1.81 -11.65 19.56
C CYS A 108 2.39 -12.94 19.02
N ASP A 109 2.78 -13.81 19.92
CA ASP A 109 3.50 -15.02 19.51
C ASP A 109 2.60 -16.07 18.93
N GLU A 110 1.30 -15.96 19.15
CA GLU A 110 0.37 -16.94 18.61
C GLU A 110 0.09 -16.74 17.14
N LYS A 111 0.59 -15.69 16.58
CA LYS A 111 0.50 -15.51 15.15
C LYS A 111 1.24 -16.59 14.43
#